data_be06398ce3b245ce24978445e0df8753
#
_entry.id   be06398ce3b245ce24978445e0df8753
#
_cell.length_a   1.000
_cell.length_b   1.000
_cell.length_c   1.000
_cell.angle_alpha   90.00
_cell.angle_beta   90.00
_cell.angle_gamma   90.00
#
_symmetry.space_group_name_H-M   'P 1'
#
loop_
_entity.id
_entity.type
_entity.pdbx_description
1 polymer ?
#
loop_
_entity_poly.entity_id
_entity_poly.type
_entity_poly.pdbx_seq_one_letter_code
_entity_poly.pdbx_strand_id
1 'polypeptide(L)'
;MNITIENFENSFQSIIKEQFKESFKELLEYETIEKRWLSIESAANYSDCSTNTIRKWLRMGLNLYKIDGTKRIDKNELDEFIQANLVI
;
A
#
# COMPACT_ATOMS: atom_id res chain seq x y z
N MET A 1 11.54 25.91 -35.79
CA MET A 1 10.42 26.09 -34.87
C MET A 1 9.82 24.78 -34.41
N ASN A 2 9.91 23.75 -35.23
CA ASN A 2 9.41 22.43 -34.83
C ASN A 2 10.07 21.88 -33.58
N ILE A 3 11.36 22.18 -33.38
CA ILE A 3 12.11 21.74 -32.20
C ILE A 3 11.48 22.33 -30.93
N THR A 4 11.02 23.56 -30.98
CA THR A 4 10.40 24.21 -29.84
C THR A 4 9.07 23.56 -29.47
N ILE A 5 8.30 23.14 -30.45
CA ILE A 5 7.02 22.48 -30.26
C ILE A 5 7.21 21.09 -29.63
N GLU A 6 8.17 20.31 -30.14
CA GLU A 6 8.50 19.00 -29.61
C GLU A 6 8.98 19.08 -28.16
N ASN A 7 9.86 20.05 -27.88
CA ASN A 7 10.35 20.25 -26.51
C ASN A 7 9.22 20.65 -25.56
N PHE A 8 8.30 21.48 -26.04
CA PHE A 8 7.15 21.88 -25.24
C PHE A 8 6.25 20.69 -24.92
N GLU A 9 5.95 19.85 -25.90
CA GLU A 9 5.13 18.66 -25.71
C GLU A 9 5.78 17.68 -24.75
N ASN A 10 7.08 17.44 -24.89
CA ASN A 10 7.82 16.54 -24.01
C ASN A 10 7.85 17.07 -22.57
N SER A 11 8.09 18.37 -22.39
CA SER A 11 8.08 19.00 -21.09
C SER A 11 6.70 18.94 -20.45
N PHE A 12 5.65 19.17 -21.24
CA PHE A 12 4.28 19.12 -20.78
C PHE A 12 3.90 17.72 -20.32
N GLN A 13 4.27 16.70 -21.09
CA GLN A 13 4.00 15.31 -20.73
C GLN A 13 4.77 14.90 -19.49
N SER A 14 6.01 15.34 -19.33
CA SER A 14 6.80 15.06 -18.13
C SER A 14 6.17 15.67 -16.89
N ILE A 15 5.71 16.92 -16.98
CA ILE A 15 5.06 17.61 -15.87
C ILE A 15 3.76 16.89 -15.48
N ILE A 16 2.95 16.49 -16.46
CA ILE A 16 1.70 15.78 -16.21
C ILE A 16 1.98 14.44 -15.54
N LYS A 17 2.97 13.70 -15.99
CA LYS A 17 3.35 12.42 -15.40
C LYS A 17 3.79 12.57 -13.95
N GLU A 18 4.60 13.57 -13.66
CA GLU A 18 5.06 13.83 -12.29
C GLU A 18 3.90 14.22 -11.38
N GLN A 19 3.03 15.11 -11.82
CA GLN A 19 1.86 15.50 -11.05
C GLN A 19 0.90 14.32 -10.83
N PHE A 20 0.73 13.49 -11.82
CA PHE A 20 -0.10 12.30 -11.72
C PHE A 20 0.48 11.32 -10.69
N LYS A 21 1.79 11.10 -10.71
CA LYS A 21 2.47 10.25 -9.74
C LYS A 21 2.31 10.77 -8.32
N GLU A 22 2.47 12.05 -8.10
CA GLU A 22 2.31 12.66 -6.79
C GLU A 22 0.87 12.54 -6.30
N SER A 23 -0.10 12.86 -7.13
CA SER A 23 -1.52 12.73 -6.79
C SER A 23 -1.89 11.29 -6.48
N PHE A 24 -1.41 10.35 -7.29
CA PHE A 24 -1.66 8.93 -7.09
C PHE A 24 -1.03 8.44 -5.79
N LYS A 25 0.19 8.87 -5.51
CA LYS A 25 0.90 8.51 -4.28
C LYS A 25 0.17 9.07 -3.05
N GLU A 26 -0.25 10.32 -3.08
CA GLU A 26 -1.03 10.92 -2.00
C GLU A 26 -2.33 10.17 -1.75
N LEU A 27 -3.02 9.80 -2.83
CA LEU A 27 -4.26 9.03 -2.74
C LEU A 27 -4.01 7.67 -2.11
N LEU A 28 -2.95 6.97 -2.50
CA LEU A 28 -2.59 5.69 -1.93
C LEU A 28 -2.21 5.80 -0.45
N GLU A 29 -1.43 6.82 -0.10
CA GLU A 29 -1.04 7.08 1.30
C GLU A 29 -2.27 7.40 2.15
N TYR A 30 -3.19 8.22 1.63
CA TYR A 30 -4.42 8.57 2.31
C TYR A 30 -5.29 7.33 2.52
N GLU A 31 -5.48 6.51 1.49
CA GLU A 31 -6.26 5.28 1.61
C GLU A 31 -5.62 4.32 2.62
N THR A 32 -4.31 4.21 2.62
CA THR A 32 -3.58 3.35 3.56
C THR A 32 -3.76 3.83 4.99
N ILE A 33 -3.71 5.13 5.25
CA ILE A 33 -3.89 5.72 6.58
C ILE A 33 -5.33 5.52 7.08
N GLU A 34 -6.33 5.74 6.22
CA GLU A 34 -7.73 5.66 6.58
C GLU A 34 -8.26 4.23 6.62
N LYS A 35 -7.61 3.32 5.93
CA LYS A 35 -8.10 1.96 5.74
C LYS A 35 -7.78 1.11 6.95
N ARG A 36 -8.81 0.70 7.67
CA ARG A 36 -8.67 -0.18 8.83
C ARG A 36 -8.59 -1.66 8.42
N TRP A 37 -9.41 -2.05 7.45
CA TRP A 37 -9.54 -3.46 7.06
C TRP A 37 -8.77 -3.72 5.78
N LEU A 38 -7.73 -4.55 5.90
CA LEU A 38 -6.77 -4.81 4.83
C LEU A 38 -6.97 -6.22 4.27
N SER A 39 -6.89 -6.36 2.95
CA SER A 39 -6.72 -7.68 2.34
C SER A 39 -5.34 -8.21 2.69
N ILE A 40 -5.10 -9.50 2.44
CA ILE A 40 -3.77 -10.09 2.65
C ILE A 40 -2.72 -9.34 1.82
N GLU A 41 -3.06 -9.01 0.57
CA GLU A 41 -2.14 -8.25 -0.31
C GLU A 41 -1.89 -6.84 0.23
N SER A 42 -2.93 -6.14 0.66
CA SER A 42 -2.77 -4.79 1.24
C SER A 42 -1.98 -4.82 2.53
N ALA A 43 -2.20 -5.83 3.37
CA ALA A 43 -1.42 -6.02 4.61
C ALA A 43 0.06 -6.24 4.30
N ALA A 44 0.36 -7.03 3.27
CA ALA A 44 1.72 -7.26 2.82
C ALA A 44 2.39 -5.97 2.34
N ASN A 45 1.68 -5.18 1.54
CA ASN A 45 2.17 -3.89 1.07
C ASN A 45 2.39 -2.91 2.22
N TYR A 46 1.45 -2.85 3.15
CA TYR A 46 1.53 -2.00 4.33
C TYR A 46 2.75 -2.35 5.18
N SER A 47 3.02 -3.64 5.33
CA SER A 47 4.13 -4.15 6.17
C SER A 47 5.43 -4.31 5.40
N ASP A 48 5.45 -3.98 4.13
CA ASP A 48 6.61 -4.12 3.23
C ASP A 48 7.16 -5.54 3.22
N CYS A 49 6.28 -6.51 3.02
CA CYS A 49 6.65 -7.91 2.95
C CYS A 49 5.81 -8.65 1.91
N SER A 50 6.06 -9.95 1.73
CA SER A 50 5.30 -10.76 0.80
C SER A 50 4.00 -11.26 1.40
N THR A 51 3.05 -11.66 0.55
CA THR A 51 1.80 -12.28 1.01
C THR A 51 2.06 -13.57 1.75
N ASN A 52 3.09 -14.33 1.37
CA ASN A 52 3.48 -15.55 2.08
C ASN A 52 3.91 -15.24 3.51
N THR A 53 4.60 -14.13 3.72
CA THR A 53 4.99 -13.67 5.06
C THR A 53 3.75 -13.37 5.90
N ILE A 54 2.76 -12.69 5.35
CA ILE A 54 1.50 -12.42 6.05
C ILE A 54 0.81 -13.73 6.42
N ARG A 55 0.74 -14.69 5.50
CA ARG A 55 0.17 -16.01 5.79
C ARG A 55 0.89 -16.73 6.93
N LYS A 56 2.21 -16.60 6.96
CA LYS A 56 3.02 -17.13 8.07
C LYS A 56 2.64 -16.46 9.39
N TRP A 57 2.49 -15.14 9.39
CA TRP A 57 2.10 -14.39 10.59
C TRP A 57 0.71 -14.77 11.09
N LEU A 58 -0.21 -15.07 10.17
CA LEU A 58 -1.53 -15.57 10.53
C LEU A 58 -1.45 -16.90 11.27
N ARG A 59 -0.54 -17.77 10.86
CA ARG A 59 -0.28 -19.03 11.57
C ARG A 59 0.38 -18.81 12.92
N MET A 60 1.07 -17.68 13.10
CA MET A 60 1.74 -17.34 14.35
C MET A 60 0.83 -16.63 15.35
N GLY A 61 -0.40 -16.31 14.97
CA GLY A 61 -1.36 -15.73 15.88
C GLY A 61 -1.97 -14.40 15.44
N LEU A 62 -1.58 -13.86 14.29
CA LEU A 62 -2.25 -12.69 13.74
C LEU A 62 -3.68 -13.06 13.36
N ASN A 63 -4.66 -12.24 13.74
CA ASN A 63 -6.06 -12.53 13.51
C ASN A 63 -6.46 -12.29 12.06
N LEU A 64 -7.26 -13.19 11.53
CA LEU A 64 -7.87 -13.08 10.20
C LEU A 64 -9.37 -13.09 10.36
N TYR A 65 -10.04 -12.11 9.77
CA TYR A 65 -11.49 -12.00 9.73
C TYR A 65 -11.99 -12.42 8.37
N LYS A 66 -12.99 -13.28 8.34
CA LYS A 66 -13.54 -13.81 7.08
C LYS A 66 -15.06 -13.69 7.11
N ILE A 67 -15.61 -13.01 6.10
CA ILE A 67 -17.05 -12.84 5.91
C ILE A 67 -17.37 -13.22 4.48
N ASP A 68 -18.18 -14.26 4.28
CA ASP A 68 -18.60 -14.73 2.95
C ASP A 68 -17.43 -14.92 1.98
N GLY A 69 -16.34 -15.52 2.46
CA GLY A 69 -15.14 -15.73 1.66
C GLY A 69 -14.22 -14.52 1.53
N THR A 70 -14.66 -13.38 2.00
CA THR A 70 -13.83 -12.16 2.00
C THR A 70 -12.96 -12.14 3.24
N LYS A 71 -11.65 -12.15 3.04
CA LYS A 71 -10.67 -12.18 4.14
C LYS A 71 -10.14 -10.78 4.39
N ARG A 72 -10.09 -10.38 5.67
CA ARG A 72 -9.58 -9.06 6.07
C ARG A 72 -8.75 -9.16 7.34
N ILE A 73 -7.76 -8.28 7.43
CA ILE A 73 -6.89 -8.14 8.59
C ILE A 73 -7.09 -6.74 9.14
N ASP A 74 -7.27 -6.62 10.46
CA ASP A 74 -7.37 -5.34 11.11
C ASP A 74 -5.99 -4.70 11.17
N LYS A 75 -5.85 -3.50 10.62
CA LYS A 75 -4.59 -2.75 10.61
C LYS A 75 -4.04 -2.54 12.02
N ASN A 76 -4.91 -2.23 12.98
CA ASN A 76 -4.49 -2.01 14.37
C ASN A 76 -3.92 -3.29 14.99
N GLU A 77 -4.56 -4.42 14.74
CA GLU A 77 -4.06 -5.71 15.24
C GLU A 77 -2.75 -6.10 14.55
N LEU A 78 -2.60 -5.77 13.26
CA LEU A 78 -1.36 -5.98 12.53
C LEU A 78 -0.23 -5.14 13.13
N ASP A 79 -0.49 -3.88 13.42
CA ASP A 79 0.49 -3.00 14.08
C ASP A 79 0.89 -3.55 15.45
N GLU A 80 -0.07 -4.00 16.24
CA GLU A 80 0.19 -4.60 17.55
C GLU A 80 1.01 -5.88 17.44
N PHE A 81 0.70 -6.72 16.46
CA PHE A 81 1.46 -7.94 16.21
C PHE A 81 2.91 -7.64 15.89
N ILE A 82 3.15 -6.65 15.01
CA ILE A 82 4.50 -6.23 14.65
C ILE A 82 5.23 -5.67 15.88
N GLN A 83 4.57 -4.82 16.64
CA GLN A 83 5.15 -4.21 17.85
C GLN A 83 5.49 -5.25 18.91
N ALA A 84 4.66 -6.29 19.05
CA ALA A 84 4.90 -7.36 20.01
C ALA A 84 6.16 -8.17 19.69
N ASN A 85 6.67 -8.09 18.46
CA ASN A 85 7.87 -8.79 18.03
C ASN A 85 9.09 -7.86 17.96
N LEU A 86 9.16 -6.90 18.86
CA LEU A 86 10.27 -5.96 18.94
C LEU A 86 11.59 -6.70 19.16
N VAL A 87 12.58 -6.38 18.33
CA VAL A 87 13.95 -6.88 18.48
C VAL A 87 14.77 -5.83 19.21
N ILE A 88 15.32 -6.25 20.33
CA ILE A 88 16.13 -5.38 21.19
C ILE A 88 17.62 -5.74 21.05
#